data_22b9dfcc4ec30734d917658e9fd93d5a
#
_entry.id   22b9dfcc4ec30734d917658e9fd93d5a
#
_cell.length_a   1.000
_cell.length_b   1.000
_cell.length_c   1.000
_cell.angle_alpha   90.00
_cell.angle_beta   90.00
_cell.angle_gamma   90.00
#
_symmetry.space_group_name_H-M   'P 1'
#
loop_
_entity.id
_entity.type
_entity.pdbx_description
1 polymer ?
#
loop_
_entity_poly.entity_id
_entity_poly.type
_entity_poly.pdbx_seq_one_letter_code
_entity_poly.pdbx_strand_id
1 'polypeptide(L)'
;MLFYFIYVFVAPILLPLLFFFSFFSKKLKIRRNLTWKSIGVAKQGILKNRDGRKVIIFHAASTGEFEQLVPILKLVKRDQFYIILSFFSPTVYLKMNQTSLADEVCFHPYDLIIYSFLFFKKLNPNQYVVVRHDIWPTHILMAKIFQVKTTLINANLYSEAVRLKSTFILS
;
A
#
# COMPACT_ATOMS: atom_id res chain seq x y z
N MET A 1 -15.90 -14.11 8.30
CA MET A 1 -16.85 -13.25 7.58
C MET A 1 -17.40 -12.12 8.42
N LEU A 2 -18.03 -12.37 9.57
CA LEU A 2 -18.65 -11.35 10.44
C LEU A 2 -17.68 -10.21 10.81
N PHE A 3 -16.44 -10.53 11.22
CA PHE A 3 -15.42 -9.53 11.57
C PHE A 3 -15.08 -8.61 10.41
N TYR A 4 -15.00 -9.14 9.18
CA TYR A 4 -14.74 -8.35 7.98
C TYR A 4 -15.88 -7.39 7.66
N PHE A 5 -17.14 -7.84 7.77
CA PHE A 5 -18.30 -6.96 7.61
C PHE A 5 -18.30 -5.84 8.64
N ILE A 6 -18.09 -6.17 9.93
CA ILE A 6 -18.01 -5.17 10.99
C ILE A 6 -16.89 -4.16 10.67
N TYR A 7 -15.70 -4.63 10.28
CA TYR A 7 -14.59 -3.77 9.91
C TYR A 7 -14.92 -2.81 8.76
N VAL A 8 -15.50 -3.30 7.68
CA VAL A 8 -15.86 -2.52 6.49
C VAL A 8 -16.89 -1.43 6.80
N PHE A 9 -17.84 -1.69 7.73
CA PHE A 9 -18.86 -0.72 8.11
C PHE A 9 -18.40 0.24 9.20
N VAL A 10 -17.58 -0.20 10.15
CA VAL A 10 -17.11 0.64 11.27
C VAL A 10 -15.95 1.55 10.86
N ALA A 11 -15.03 1.06 10.03
CA ALA A 11 -13.88 1.86 9.60
C ALA A 11 -14.25 3.20 8.93
N PRO A 12 -15.28 3.31 8.07
CA PRO A 12 -15.72 4.59 7.53
C PRO A 12 -16.23 5.59 8.57
N ILE A 13 -16.83 5.10 9.67
CA ILE A 13 -17.35 5.96 10.75
C ILE A 13 -16.21 6.70 11.46
N LEU A 14 -15.01 6.14 11.47
CA LEU A 14 -13.81 6.76 12.04
C LEU A 14 -13.21 7.87 11.16
N LEU A 15 -13.60 7.95 9.87
CA LEU A 15 -13.07 8.96 8.95
C LEU A 15 -13.33 10.41 9.37
N PRO A 16 -14.55 10.80 9.76
CA PRO A 16 -14.81 12.17 10.24
C PRO A 16 -13.93 12.52 11.44
N LEU A 17 -13.71 11.55 12.34
CA LEU A 17 -12.84 11.72 13.50
C LEU A 17 -11.37 11.94 13.06
N LEU A 18 -10.86 11.11 12.17
CA LEU A 18 -9.51 11.26 11.61
C LEU A 18 -9.35 12.57 10.84
N PHE A 19 -10.39 12.99 10.12
CA PHE A 19 -10.41 14.28 9.43
C PHE A 19 -10.33 15.42 10.43
N PHE A 20 -11.14 15.41 11.50
CA PHE A 20 -11.10 16.40 12.56
C PHE A 20 -9.72 16.46 13.24
N PHE A 21 -9.17 15.31 13.67
CA PHE A 21 -7.83 15.26 14.25
C PHE A 21 -6.72 15.67 13.29
N SER A 22 -6.96 15.62 11.98
CA SER A 22 -5.96 16.05 11.00
C SER A 22 -5.66 17.55 11.03
N PHE A 23 -6.49 18.36 11.66
CA PHE A 23 -6.22 19.80 11.86
C PHE A 23 -5.19 20.00 12.98
N PHE A 24 -5.16 19.13 13.98
CA PHE A 24 -4.29 19.23 15.16
C PHE A 24 -3.00 18.41 15.02
N SER A 25 -2.97 17.38 14.20
CA SER A 25 -1.80 16.53 13.98
C SER A 25 -1.09 16.86 12.67
N LYS A 26 0.17 17.30 12.76
CA LYS A 26 1.03 17.55 11.58
C LYS A 26 1.09 16.34 10.63
N LYS A 27 1.23 15.12 11.19
CA LYS A 27 1.29 13.87 10.40
C LYS A 27 -0.01 13.60 9.64
N LEU A 28 -1.16 13.75 10.30
CA LEU A 28 -2.47 13.54 9.66
C LEU A 28 -2.76 14.61 8.61
N LYS A 29 -2.36 15.87 8.86
CA LYS A 29 -2.46 16.97 7.87
C LYS A 29 -1.65 16.67 6.61
N ILE A 30 -0.42 16.18 6.75
CA ILE A 30 0.43 15.77 5.62
C ILE A 30 -0.27 14.67 4.81
N ARG A 31 -0.77 13.62 5.47
CA ARG A 31 -1.49 12.53 4.80
C ARG A 31 -2.73 13.04 4.06
N ARG A 32 -3.57 13.82 4.74
CA ARG A 32 -4.79 14.40 4.13
C ARG A 32 -4.48 15.13 2.82
N ASN A 33 -3.41 15.94 2.82
CA ASN A 33 -3.07 16.79 1.68
C ASN A 33 -2.34 16.05 0.56
N LEU A 34 -1.53 15.04 0.90
CA LEU A 34 -0.60 14.42 -0.05
C LEU A 34 -0.99 13.01 -0.51
N THR A 35 -1.89 12.29 0.17
CA THR A 35 -2.21 10.91 -0.21
C THR A 35 -2.66 10.82 -1.67
N TRP A 36 -3.74 11.48 -2.02
CA TRP A 36 -4.29 11.40 -3.39
C TRP A 36 -3.46 12.15 -4.42
N LYS A 37 -2.75 13.21 -4.00
CA LYS A 37 -1.82 13.95 -4.86
C LYS A 37 -0.64 13.05 -5.27
N SER A 38 -0.01 12.36 -4.33
CA SER A 38 1.11 11.45 -4.63
C SER A 38 0.69 10.25 -5.49
N ILE A 39 -0.50 9.67 -5.25
CA ILE A 39 -1.05 8.62 -6.09
C ILE A 39 -1.32 9.15 -7.52
N GLY A 40 -1.77 10.40 -7.64
CA GLY A 40 -1.94 11.07 -8.92
C GLY A 40 -0.61 11.24 -9.67
N VAL A 41 0.44 11.65 -8.98
CA VAL A 41 1.81 11.77 -9.55
C VAL A 41 2.29 10.40 -10.02
N ALA A 42 2.20 9.36 -9.18
CA ALA A 42 2.59 8.01 -9.56
C ALA A 42 1.82 7.49 -10.79
N LYS A 43 0.51 7.80 -10.90
CA LYS A 43 -0.28 7.48 -12.10
C LYS A 43 0.27 8.18 -13.33
N GLN A 44 0.63 9.46 -13.24
CA GLN A 44 1.22 10.19 -14.38
C GLN A 44 2.58 9.62 -14.77
N GLY A 45 3.40 9.24 -13.78
CA GLY A 45 4.69 8.56 -14.02
C GLY A 45 4.50 7.24 -14.79
N ILE A 46 3.52 6.39 -14.37
CA ILE A 46 3.18 5.16 -15.10
C ILE A 46 2.82 5.48 -16.56
N LEU A 47 1.99 6.49 -16.80
CA LEU A 47 1.52 6.83 -18.15
C LEU A 47 2.67 7.32 -19.05
N LYS A 48 3.66 8.01 -18.48
CA LYS A 48 4.77 8.62 -19.24
C LYS A 48 5.95 7.68 -19.42
N ASN A 49 6.31 6.89 -18.39
CA ASN A 49 7.64 6.27 -18.28
C ASN A 49 7.59 4.75 -18.07
N ARG A 50 6.41 4.12 -18.12
CA ARG A 50 6.31 2.66 -17.89
C ARG A 50 6.98 1.83 -18.98
N ASP A 51 6.93 2.29 -20.23
CA ASP A 51 7.59 1.68 -21.40
C ASP A 51 7.32 0.17 -21.53
N GLY A 52 6.07 -0.24 -21.36
CA GLY A 52 5.66 -1.66 -21.44
C GLY A 52 5.99 -2.51 -20.21
N ARG A 53 6.77 -2.00 -19.25
CA ARG A 53 7.11 -2.72 -18.01
C ARG A 53 5.88 -3.06 -17.17
N LYS A 54 5.94 -4.17 -16.44
CA LYS A 54 4.89 -4.55 -15.47
C LYS A 54 4.97 -3.68 -14.23
N VAL A 55 3.85 -3.14 -13.79
CA VAL A 55 3.80 -2.32 -12.57
C VAL A 55 3.82 -3.22 -11.34
N ILE A 56 4.78 -2.98 -10.44
CA ILE A 56 4.85 -3.64 -9.14
C ILE A 56 4.83 -2.61 -8.02
N ILE A 57 3.92 -2.79 -7.05
CA ILE A 57 3.85 -1.95 -5.86
C ILE A 57 4.49 -2.70 -4.69
N PHE A 58 5.47 -2.10 -4.04
CA PHE A 58 6.00 -2.54 -2.76
C PHE A 58 5.44 -1.64 -1.67
N HIS A 59 4.80 -2.24 -0.67
CA HIS A 59 4.24 -1.52 0.46
C HIS A 59 5.04 -1.77 1.73
N ALA A 60 5.42 -0.66 2.41
CA ALA A 60 6.01 -0.67 3.73
C ALA A 60 5.36 0.40 4.61
N ALA A 61 4.86 0.03 5.78
CA ALA A 61 4.23 0.98 6.69
C ALA A 61 5.25 1.80 7.48
N SER A 62 6.45 1.27 7.72
CA SER A 62 7.48 1.84 8.59
C SER A 62 8.87 1.87 7.93
N THR A 63 9.80 2.61 8.56
CA THR A 63 11.21 2.63 8.14
C THR A 63 11.86 1.25 8.21
N GLY A 64 11.62 0.50 9.30
CA GLY A 64 12.22 -0.83 9.45
C GLY A 64 11.70 -1.85 8.43
N GLU A 65 10.45 -1.73 7.98
CA GLU A 65 9.93 -2.53 6.88
C GLU A 65 10.54 -2.12 5.53
N PHE A 66 10.73 -0.83 5.33
CA PHE A 66 11.40 -0.34 4.12
C PHE A 66 12.85 -0.83 4.04
N GLU A 67 13.59 -0.81 5.13
CA GLU A 67 14.97 -1.32 5.16
C GLU A 67 15.05 -2.80 4.78
N GLN A 68 14.03 -3.59 5.10
CA GLN A 68 13.93 -4.99 4.67
C GLN A 68 13.62 -5.13 3.17
N LEU A 69 13.00 -4.13 2.55
CA LEU A 69 12.78 -4.09 1.11
C LEU A 69 14.03 -3.73 0.31
N VAL A 70 14.95 -2.96 0.87
CA VAL A 70 16.11 -2.42 0.15
C VAL A 70 16.92 -3.50 -0.58
N PRO A 71 17.29 -4.65 0.04
CA PRO A 71 18.00 -5.71 -0.67
C PRO A 71 17.20 -6.28 -1.83
N ILE A 72 15.89 -6.44 -1.65
CA ILE A 72 14.99 -6.98 -2.70
C ILE A 72 14.87 -5.99 -3.85
N LEU A 73 14.67 -4.70 -3.57
CA LEU A 73 14.55 -3.65 -4.59
C LEU A 73 15.79 -3.55 -5.48
N LYS A 74 16.98 -3.78 -4.92
CA LYS A 74 18.24 -3.81 -5.67
C LYS A 74 18.33 -4.99 -6.65
N LEU A 75 17.58 -6.06 -6.42
CA LEU A 75 17.58 -7.26 -7.26
C LEU A 75 16.44 -7.25 -8.29
N VAL A 76 15.47 -6.33 -8.16
CA VAL A 76 14.36 -6.24 -9.13
C VAL A 76 14.88 -5.79 -10.50
N LYS A 77 14.55 -6.53 -11.54
CA LYS A 77 14.89 -6.21 -12.92
C LYS A 77 14.13 -4.98 -13.41
N ARG A 78 14.82 -3.84 -13.44
CA ARG A 78 14.24 -2.52 -13.77
C ARG A 78 13.82 -2.41 -15.23
N ASP A 79 14.35 -3.23 -16.11
CA ASP A 79 13.95 -3.36 -17.52
C ASP A 79 12.57 -4.03 -17.68
N GLN A 80 12.17 -4.87 -16.72
CA GLN A 80 10.91 -5.61 -16.75
C GLN A 80 9.82 -4.99 -15.87
N PHE A 81 10.22 -4.30 -14.80
CA PHE A 81 9.30 -3.80 -13.77
C PHE A 81 9.40 -2.30 -13.58
N TYR A 82 8.23 -1.65 -13.57
CA TYR A 82 8.03 -0.28 -13.11
C TYR A 82 7.70 -0.33 -11.62
N ILE A 83 8.59 0.17 -10.78
CA ILE A 83 8.52 0.01 -9.33
C ILE A 83 7.87 1.23 -8.70
N ILE A 84 6.82 0.98 -7.91
CA ILE A 84 6.18 1.98 -7.05
C ILE A 84 6.42 1.58 -5.60
N LEU A 85 6.96 2.50 -4.81
CA LEU A 85 7.00 2.37 -3.36
C LEU A 85 5.80 3.06 -2.75
N SER A 86 5.03 2.36 -1.92
CA SER A 86 3.93 2.95 -1.19
C SER A 86 4.19 2.92 0.31
N PHE A 87 4.04 4.08 0.97
CA PHE A 87 4.31 4.24 2.39
C PHE A 87 3.08 4.70 3.17
N PHE A 88 2.84 4.06 4.32
CA PHE A 88 1.81 4.54 5.23
C PHE A 88 2.32 5.69 6.11
N SER A 89 3.55 5.64 6.58
CA SER A 89 4.15 6.66 7.45
C SER A 89 4.52 7.94 6.67
N PRO A 90 4.03 9.13 7.09
CA PRO A 90 4.47 10.40 6.51
C PRO A 90 5.96 10.65 6.63
N THR A 91 6.57 10.22 7.72
CA THR A 91 8.02 10.39 7.95
C THR A 91 8.83 9.62 6.91
N VAL A 92 8.45 8.38 6.62
CA VAL A 92 9.13 7.56 5.62
C VAL A 92 8.89 8.12 4.21
N TYR A 93 7.64 8.47 3.90
CA TYR A 93 7.31 9.06 2.60
C TYR A 93 8.14 10.31 2.31
N LEU A 94 8.22 11.28 3.25
CA LEU A 94 8.98 12.52 3.07
C LEU A 94 10.48 12.28 2.92
N LYS A 95 11.01 11.23 3.56
CA LYS A 95 12.43 10.85 3.45
C LYS A 95 12.74 10.16 2.13
N MET A 96 11.79 9.37 1.60
CA MET A 96 12.02 8.46 0.48
C MET A 96 11.39 8.93 -0.85
N ASN A 97 10.70 10.07 -0.88
CA ASN A 97 10.00 10.55 -2.07
C ASN A 97 10.90 10.86 -3.29
N GLN A 98 12.22 10.90 -3.10
CA GLN A 98 13.21 11.10 -4.15
C GLN A 98 14.23 9.95 -4.21
N THR A 99 13.86 8.76 -3.72
CA THR A 99 14.76 7.60 -3.75
C THR A 99 14.99 7.11 -5.18
N SER A 100 16.23 6.67 -5.46
CA SER A 100 16.56 5.99 -6.73
C SER A 100 16.15 4.51 -6.78
N LEU A 101 15.60 3.98 -5.68
CA LEU A 101 15.20 2.56 -5.58
C LEU A 101 13.86 2.27 -6.25
N ALA A 102 13.10 3.28 -6.65
CA ALA A 102 11.81 3.15 -7.31
C ALA A 102 11.65 4.15 -8.45
N ASP A 103 10.72 3.89 -9.36
CA ASP A 103 10.33 4.84 -10.40
C ASP A 103 9.41 5.91 -9.82
N GLU A 104 8.54 5.52 -8.89
CA GLU A 104 7.62 6.44 -8.21
C GLU A 104 7.45 6.10 -6.73
N VAL A 105 7.10 7.11 -5.96
CA VAL A 105 6.78 6.96 -4.53
C VAL A 105 5.42 7.61 -4.24
N CYS A 106 4.54 6.89 -3.53
CA CYS A 106 3.25 7.42 -3.14
C CYS A 106 2.88 7.07 -1.71
N PHE A 107 1.88 7.76 -1.17
CA PHE A 107 1.22 7.32 0.05
C PHE A 107 0.37 6.09 -0.19
N HIS A 108 0.38 5.17 0.77
CA HIS A 108 -0.62 4.14 0.87
C HIS A 108 -1.90 4.72 1.49
N PRO A 109 -3.07 4.60 0.86
CA PRO A 109 -4.30 5.18 1.42
C PRO A 109 -4.75 4.42 2.67
N TYR A 110 -5.71 4.98 3.42
CA TYR A 110 -6.35 4.27 4.53
C TYR A 110 -7.08 3.03 4.01
N ASP A 111 -7.15 1.99 4.86
CA ASP A 111 -7.79 0.72 4.52
C ASP A 111 -9.33 0.83 4.55
N LEU A 112 -9.86 1.48 3.53
CA LEU A 112 -11.28 1.67 3.26
C LEU A 112 -11.60 1.17 1.87
N ILE A 113 -12.73 0.52 1.73
CA ILE A 113 -13.11 -0.15 0.48
C ILE A 113 -13.01 0.77 -0.75
N ILE A 114 -13.54 1.98 -0.63
CA ILE A 114 -13.51 2.97 -1.72
C ILE A 114 -12.08 3.47 -2.02
N TYR A 115 -11.25 3.62 -0.98
CA TYR A 115 -9.88 4.10 -1.14
C TYR A 115 -8.99 3.00 -1.75
N SER A 116 -9.15 1.77 -1.29
CA SER A 116 -8.48 0.60 -1.86
C SER A 116 -8.88 0.40 -3.32
N PHE A 117 -10.18 0.46 -3.63
CA PHE A 117 -10.67 0.41 -5.01
C PHE A 117 -10.03 1.48 -5.90
N LEU A 118 -10.06 2.74 -5.48
CA LEU A 118 -9.49 3.85 -6.25
C LEU A 118 -7.97 3.72 -6.41
N PHE A 119 -7.26 3.20 -5.40
CA PHE A 119 -5.83 2.97 -5.44
C PHE A 119 -5.46 1.95 -6.52
N PHE A 120 -6.06 0.76 -6.48
CA PHE A 120 -5.81 -0.29 -7.47
C PHE A 120 -6.30 0.10 -8.86
N LYS A 121 -7.48 0.73 -8.99
CA LYS A 121 -7.98 1.23 -10.26
C LYS A 121 -7.06 2.27 -10.91
N LYS A 122 -6.50 3.20 -10.11
CA LYS A 122 -5.62 4.26 -10.62
C LYS A 122 -4.25 3.73 -11.03
N LEU A 123 -3.61 2.90 -10.22
CA LEU A 123 -2.24 2.44 -10.44
C LEU A 123 -2.18 1.19 -11.31
N ASN A 124 -3.26 0.40 -11.34
CA ASN A 124 -3.41 -0.84 -12.12
C ASN A 124 -2.16 -1.74 -12.07
N PRO A 125 -1.71 -2.17 -10.87
CA PRO A 125 -0.49 -2.94 -10.73
C PRO A 125 -0.69 -4.39 -11.18
N ASN A 126 0.40 -5.02 -11.66
CA ASN A 126 0.44 -6.45 -11.90
C ASN A 126 0.76 -7.24 -10.63
N GLN A 127 1.52 -6.61 -9.72
CA GLN A 127 1.89 -7.23 -8.44
C GLN A 127 1.79 -6.22 -7.29
N TYR A 128 1.40 -6.73 -6.12
CA TYR A 128 1.34 -5.99 -4.86
C TYR A 128 2.11 -6.77 -3.79
N VAL A 129 3.24 -6.24 -3.36
CA VAL A 129 4.14 -6.86 -2.39
C VAL A 129 4.01 -6.15 -1.06
N VAL A 130 3.69 -6.90 -0.02
CA VAL A 130 3.47 -6.41 1.35
C VAL A 130 4.54 -6.98 2.27
N VAL A 131 5.04 -6.17 3.20
CA VAL A 131 6.08 -6.58 4.17
C VAL A 131 5.46 -6.97 5.50
N ARG A 132 5.89 -8.11 6.04
CA ARG A 132 5.54 -8.61 7.38
C ARG A 132 4.03 -8.78 7.61
N HIS A 133 3.51 -8.03 8.60
CA HIS A 133 2.15 -8.15 9.10
C HIS A 133 1.21 -7.06 8.60
N ASP A 134 1.65 -6.24 7.66
CA ASP A 134 0.91 -5.07 7.18
C ASP A 134 -0.16 -5.46 6.16
N ILE A 135 -0.95 -6.46 6.56
CA ILE A 135 -2.04 -7.02 5.75
C ILE A 135 -3.30 -6.20 6.00
N TRP A 136 -3.66 -5.40 5.02
CA TRP A 136 -4.83 -4.53 5.05
C TRP A 136 -6.02 -5.20 4.36
N PRO A 137 -7.09 -5.57 5.08
CA PRO A 137 -8.17 -6.42 4.55
C PRO A 137 -8.80 -5.90 3.27
N THR A 138 -9.11 -4.59 3.16
CA THR A 138 -9.76 -4.07 1.96
C THR A 138 -8.79 -3.95 0.79
N HIS A 139 -7.49 -3.74 1.03
CA HIS A 139 -6.47 -3.76 -0.01
C HIS A 139 -6.28 -5.15 -0.59
N ILE A 140 -6.24 -6.18 0.26
CA ILE A 140 -6.15 -7.59 -0.21
C ILE A 140 -7.40 -7.97 -1.00
N LEU A 141 -8.58 -7.58 -0.54
CA LEU A 141 -9.83 -7.81 -1.27
C LEU A 141 -9.79 -7.16 -2.66
N MET A 142 -9.38 -5.89 -2.73
CA MET A 142 -9.29 -5.18 -4.01
C MET A 142 -8.22 -5.76 -4.91
N ALA A 143 -7.06 -6.15 -4.36
CA ALA A 143 -6.04 -6.86 -5.13
C ALA A 143 -6.61 -8.14 -5.79
N LYS A 144 -7.39 -8.94 -5.04
CA LYS A 144 -8.08 -10.13 -5.57
C LYS A 144 -9.08 -9.76 -6.68
N ILE A 145 -9.92 -8.75 -6.46
CA ILE A 145 -10.92 -8.29 -7.45
C ILE A 145 -10.27 -7.81 -8.75
N PHE A 146 -9.16 -7.06 -8.63
CA PHE A 146 -8.39 -6.57 -9.78
C PHE A 146 -7.40 -7.61 -10.34
N GLN A 147 -7.41 -8.86 -9.85
CA GLN A 147 -6.52 -9.95 -10.27
C GLN A 147 -5.02 -9.60 -10.13
N VAL A 148 -4.69 -8.81 -9.12
CA VAL A 148 -3.32 -8.41 -8.81
C VAL A 148 -2.64 -9.51 -8.01
N LYS A 149 -1.50 -10.01 -8.49
CA LYS A 149 -0.71 -11.00 -7.75
C LYS A 149 -0.20 -10.39 -6.44
N THR A 150 -0.69 -10.91 -5.30
CA THR A 150 -0.27 -10.44 -3.98
C THR A 150 0.81 -11.35 -3.41
N THR A 151 1.88 -10.75 -2.88
CA THR A 151 2.99 -11.46 -2.25
C THR A 151 3.27 -10.87 -0.89
N LEU A 152 3.33 -11.70 0.12
CA LEU A 152 3.76 -11.33 1.48
C LEU A 152 5.20 -11.75 1.67
N ILE A 153 6.06 -10.82 2.07
CA ILE A 153 7.48 -11.08 2.30
C ILE A 153 7.87 -10.81 3.76
N ASN A 154 8.90 -11.50 4.24
CA ASN A 154 9.41 -11.40 5.62
C ASN A 154 8.32 -11.61 6.69
N ALA A 155 7.32 -12.45 6.38
CA ALA A 155 6.26 -12.80 7.31
C ALA A 155 6.75 -13.82 8.33
N ASN A 156 6.70 -13.47 9.61
CA ASN A 156 6.83 -14.46 10.68
C ASN A 156 5.44 -15.09 10.88
N LEU A 157 5.26 -16.28 10.32
CA LEU A 157 4.03 -17.05 10.48
C LEU A 157 4.15 -17.91 11.74
N TYR A 158 3.56 -17.44 12.83
CA TYR A 158 3.40 -18.27 14.03
C TYR A 158 2.12 -19.10 13.86
N SER A 159 2.19 -20.41 14.16
CA SER A 159 1.04 -21.35 14.05
C SER A 159 -0.22 -20.89 14.81
N GLU A 160 -0.05 -20.07 15.85
CA GLU A 160 -1.12 -19.52 16.68
C GLU A 160 -1.61 -18.14 16.23
N ALA A 161 -1.05 -17.56 15.17
CA ALA A 161 -1.46 -16.23 14.72
C ALA A 161 -2.94 -16.25 14.30
N VAL A 162 -3.75 -15.43 14.96
CA VAL A 162 -5.19 -15.27 14.68
C VAL A 162 -5.47 -15.00 13.20
N ARG A 163 -4.52 -14.36 12.51
CA ARG A 163 -4.58 -14.05 11.08
C ARG A 163 -4.52 -15.28 10.17
N LEU A 164 -3.87 -16.37 10.60
CA LEU A 164 -3.83 -17.65 9.86
C LEU A 164 -5.12 -18.45 10.03
N LYS A 165 -5.87 -18.20 11.09
CA LYS A 165 -7.17 -18.84 11.34
C LYS A 165 -8.31 -18.19 10.53
N SER A 166 -8.05 -17.09 9.87
CA SER A 166 -9.01 -16.42 8.99
C SER A 166 -8.94 -17.08 7.61
N THR A 167 -9.93 -17.92 7.30
CA THR A 167 -10.12 -18.57 6.00
C THR A 167 -10.15 -17.62 4.80
N PHE A 168 -10.26 -16.33 5.04
CA PHE A 168 -10.26 -15.28 4.01
C PHE A 168 -8.87 -14.99 3.41
N ILE A 169 -7.80 -15.27 4.14
CA ILE A 169 -6.41 -15.00 3.66
C ILE A 169 -5.88 -16.17 2.82
N LEU A 170 -6.42 -17.37 3.01
CA LEU A 170 -5.93 -18.60 2.38
C LEU A 170 -6.81 -19.08 1.21
N SER A 171 -7.95 -18.47 0.98
CA SER A 171 -8.85 -18.73 -0.16
C SER A 171 -8.73 -17.58 -1.17
#